data_efce3cb91d322e3d27e16baee6275bb6
#
_entry.id   efce3cb91d322e3d27e16baee6275bb6
#
_cell.length_a   1.000
_cell.length_b   1.000
_cell.length_c   1.000
_cell.angle_alpha   90.00
_cell.angle_beta   90.00
_cell.angle_gamma   90.00
#
_symmetry.space_group_name_H-M   'P 1'
#
loop_
_entity.id
_entity.type
_entity.pdbx_description
1 polymer ?
#
loop_
_entity_poly.entity_id
_entity_poly.type
_entity_poly.pdbx_seq_one_letter_code
_entity_poly.pdbx_strand_id
1 'polypeptide(L)'
;MGVRNCREIGENLQIIMKRLIANDKLVNLLYYTDSDPLNQPKLNNELKKEKVFNKLIRVIPKVGTMETTQPIITIKIDNGQQLTENDQFRNITISIEVFVPFNQWIINDMNLRPFAILGEIQDSLNNKTINGLGKLQGGDFELEFLTEEISCYLQTYNIVTYD
;
A
#
# COMPACT_ATOMS: atom_id res chain seq x y z
N MET A 1 -1.15 4.81 -21.05
CA MET A 1 -2.61 5.02 -20.95
C MET A 1 -2.91 5.60 -19.57
N GLY A 2 -3.60 6.70 -19.48
CA GLY A 2 -4.04 7.28 -18.21
C GLY A 2 -5.48 6.92 -17.91
N VAL A 3 -5.92 7.23 -16.69
CA VAL A 3 -7.32 7.02 -16.27
C VAL A 3 -8.22 8.03 -16.99
N ARG A 4 -9.17 7.53 -17.76
CA ARG A 4 -10.09 8.36 -18.56
C ARG A 4 -11.32 8.83 -17.77
N ASN A 5 -11.78 8.03 -16.83
CA ASN A 5 -12.91 8.38 -15.98
C ASN A 5 -12.77 7.82 -14.57
N CYS A 6 -13.55 8.37 -13.64
CA CYS A 6 -13.48 7.99 -12.22
C CYS A 6 -13.91 6.54 -11.93
N ARG A 7 -14.62 5.87 -12.84
CA ARG A 7 -15.01 4.45 -12.63
C ARG A 7 -13.79 3.53 -12.68
N GLU A 8 -12.85 3.82 -13.57
CA GLU A 8 -11.61 3.04 -13.73
C GLU A 8 -10.72 3.13 -12.48
N ILE A 9 -10.87 4.19 -11.67
CA ILE A 9 -10.07 4.37 -10.45
C ILE A 9 -10.29 3.22 -9.47
N GLY A 10 -11.55 2.85 -9.25
CA GLY A 10 -11.88 1.75 -8.33
C GLY A 10 -11.29 0.40 -8.80
N GLU A 11 -11.38 0.11 -10.09
CA GLU A 11 -10.80 -1.09 -10.69
C GLU A 11 -9.27 -1.10 -10.56
N ASN A 12 -8.67 0.05 -10.76
CA ASN A 12 -7.22 0.23 -10.68
C ASN A 12 -6.69 0.08 -9.25
N LEU A 13 -7.41 0.58 -8.25
CA LEU A 13 -7.09 0.34 -6.84
C LEU A 13 -7.12 -1.16 -6.49
N GLN A 14 -8.08 -1.90 -7.04
CA GLN A 14 -8.15 -3.36 -6.87
C GLN A 14 -6.93 -4.06 -7.49
N ILE A 15 -6.46 -3.59 -8.64
CA ILE A 15 -5.26 -4.13 -9.29
C ILE A 15 -4.01 -3.90 -8.41
N ILE A 16 -3.85 -2.69 -7.87
CA ILE A 16 -2.76 -2.37 -6.95
C ILE A 16 -2.82 -3.26 -5.71
N MET A 17 -3.99 -3.38 -5.10
CA MET A 17 -4.18 -4.24 -3.93
C MET A 17 -3.81 -5.70 -4.22
N LYS A 18 -4.26 -6.26 -5.34
CA LYS A 18 -3.92 -7.63 -5.76
C LYS A 18 -2.41 -7.80 -5.95
N ARG A 19 -1.74 -6.79 -6.50
CA ARG A 19 -0.30 -6.83 -6.69
C ARG A 19 0.46 -6.84 -5.35
N LEU A 20 0.03 -6.04 -4.39
CA LEU A 20 0.60 -6.05 -3.05
C LEU A 20 0.36 -7.39 -2.33
N ILE A 21 -0.82 -7.97 -2.46
CA ILE A 21 -1.16 -9.29 -1.89
C ILE A 21 -0.33 -10.43 -2.53
N ALA A 22 0.10 -10.27 -3.78
CA ALA A 22 0.98 -11.24 -4.44
C ALA A 22 2.41 -11.23 -3.86
N ASN A 23 2.82 -10.18 -3.14
CA ASN A 23 4.11 -10.12 -2.47
C ASN A 23 4.06 -10.85 -1.12
N ASP A 24 4.58 -12.09 -1.10
CA ASP A 24 4.55 -12.94 0.10
C ASP A 24 5.31 -12.34 1.29
N LYS A 25 6.40 -11.63 1.06
CA LYS A 25 7.16 -10.95 2.14
C LYS A 25 6.33 -9.84 2.78
N LEU A 26 5.68 -9.03 1.95
CA LEU A 26 4.78 -7.99 2.43
C LEU A 26 3.64 -8.58 3.25
N VAL A 27 2.99 -9.63 2.72
CA VAL A 27 1.91 -10.33 3.41
C VAL A 27 2.37 -10.88 4.76
N ASN A 28 3.54 -11.49 4.82
CA ASN A 28 4.10 -12.00 6.07
C ASN A 28 4.38 -10.89 7.09
N LEU A 29 4.91 -9.74 6.66
CA LEU A 29 5.15 -8.57 7.52
C LEU A 29 3.86 -8.01 8.13
N LEU A 30 2.74 -8.15 7.44
CA LEU A 30 1.42 -7.69 7.91
C LEU A 30 0.72 -8.72 8.78
N TYR A 31 0.83 -9.99 8.42
CA TYR A 31 0.04 -11.06 9.05
C TYR A 31 0.66 -11.58 10.35
N TYR A 32 1.97 -11.83 10.35
CA TYR A 32 2.68 -12.34 11.52
C TYR A 32 3.13 -11.20 12.43
N THR A 33 2.66 -11.24 13.67
CA THR A 33 2.90 -10.18 14.66
C THR A 33 4.16 -10.39 15.49
N ASP A 34 4.79 -11.57 15.39
CA ASP A 34 6.04 -11.89 16.06
C ASP A 34 7.25 -11.14 15.46
N SER A 35 8.41 -11.30 16.07
CA SER A 35 9.64 -10.63 15.67
C SER A 35 10.32 -11.24 14.44
N ASP A 36 9.84 -12.36 13.93
CA ASP A 36 10.45 -13.08 12.79
C ASP A 36 9.45 -13.37 11.65
N PRO A 37 8.76 -12.34 11.13
CA PRO A 37 7.71 -12.54 10.16
C PRO A 37 8.20 -13.06 8.81
N LEU A 38 9.43 -12.74 8.41
CA LEU A 38 9.96 -13.10 7.09
C LEU A 38 10.36 -14.57 6.97
N ASN A 39 10.64 -15.24 8.09
CA ASN A 39 10.94 -16.67 8.13
C ASN A 39 9.69 -17.53 8.38
N GLN A 40 8.54 -16.92 8.54
CA GLN A 40 7.26 -17.63 8.68
C GLN A 40 6.79 -18.22 7.34
N PRO A 41 5.97 -19.28 7.38
CA PRO A 41 5.40 -19.88 6.17
C PRO A 41 4.58 -18.87 5.35
N LYS A 42 4.65 -19.00 4.04
CA LYS A 42 3.79 -18.20 3.14
C LYS A 42 2.33 -18.59 3.32
N LEU A 43 1.46 -17.59 3.31
CA LEU A 43 0.02 -17.81 3.31
C LEU A 43 -0.42 -18.38 1.95
N ASN A 44 -1.28 -19.38 1.97
CA ASN A 44 -1.97 -19.83 0.78
C ASN A 44 -3.03 -18.83 0.29
N ASN A 45 -3.55 -19.02 -0.92
CA ASN A 45 -4.49 -18.08 -1.53
C ASN A 45 -5.80 -17.93 -0.75
N GLU A 46 -6.28 -18.98 -0.09
CA GLU A 46 -7.51 -18.93 0.71
C GLU A 46 -7.31 -18.07 1.96
N LEU A 47 -6.21 -18.25 2.68
CA LEU A 47 -5.86 -17.41 3.83
C LEU A 47 -5.62 -15.96 3.43
N LYS A 48 -4.95 -15.70 2.31
CA LYS A 48 -4.78 -14.34 1.79
C LYS A 48 -6.13 -13.68 1.51
N LYS A 49 -7.06 -14.39 0.89
CA LYS A 49 -8.41 -13.89 0.63
C LYS A 49 -9.19 -13.64 1.91
N GLU A 50 -9.07 -14.54 2.89
CA GLU A 50 -9.82 -14.45 4.14
C GLU A 50 -9.24 -13.41 5.12
N LYS A 51 -7.91 -13.35 5.26
CA LYS A 51 -7.23 -12.60 6.33
C LYS A 51 -6.57 -11.30 5.87
N VAL A 52 -6.21 -11.18 4.61
CA VAL A 52 -5.43 -10.05 4.10
C VAL A 52 -6.25 -9.10 3.23
N PHE A 53 -7.01 -9.65 2.27
CA PHE A 53 -7.80 -8.86 1.33
C PHE A 53 -8.88 -8.03 2.05
N ASN A 54 -8.85 -6.72 1.87
CA ASN A 54 -9.71 -5.72 2.54
C ASN A 54 -9.67 -5.76 4.08
N LYS A 55 -8.69 -6.42 4.68
CA LYS A 55 -8.49 -6.47 6.14
C LYS A 55 -7.16 -5.88 6.54
N LEU A 56 -6.06 -6.43 6.05
CA LEU A 56 -4.70 -5.93 6.28
C LEU A 56 -4.21 -5.04 5.14
N ILE A 57 -4.69 -5.27 3.91
CA ILE A 57 -4.50 -4.39 2.75
C ILE A 57 -5.88 -3.94 2.30
N ARG A 58 -6.15 -2.63 2.39
CA ARG A 58 -7.46 -2.03 2.21
C ARG A 58 -7.44 -0.93 1.16
N VAL A 59 -8.55 -0.76 0.47
CA VAL A 59 -8.83 0.40 -0.39
C VAL A 59 -9.81 1.38 0.26
N ILE A 60 -10.34 1.04 1.44
CA ILE A 60 -11.23 1.90 2.21
C ILE A 60 -10.41 2.51 3.33
N PRO A 61 -10.34 3.85 3.43
CA PRO A 61 -9.66 4.54 4.52
C PRO A 61 -10.23 4.11 5.87
N LYS A 62 -9.35 3.92 6.86
CA LYS A 62 -9.80 3.71 8.22
C LYS A 62 -10.16 5.07 8.82
N VAL A 63 -11.38 5.22 9.28
CA VAL A 63 -11.88 6.42 9.95
C VAL A 63 -12.10 6.10 11.43
N GLY A 64 -11.65 6.97 12.30
CA GLY A 64 -11.86 6.85 13.75
C GLY A 64 -10.60 6.46 14.53
N THR A 65 -10.76 6.20 15.83
CA THR A 65 -9.69 5.75 16.72
C THR A 65 -9.05 4.47 16.19
N MET A 66 -7.74 4.52 16.02
CA MET A 66 -7.02 3.45 15.36
C MET A 66 -6.60 2.40 16.38
N GLU A 67 -7.54 1.58 16.79
CA GLU A 67 -7.20 0.32 17.43
C GLU A 67 -6.81 -0.67 16.33
N THR A 68 -5.54 -0.98 16.24
CA THR A 68 -5.07 -2.07 15.40
C THR A 68 -4.12 -2.96 16.20
N THR A 69 -4.33 -4.25 16.08
CA THR A 69 -3.48 -5.27 16.69
C THR A 69 -2.47 -5.85 15.72
N GLN A 70 -2.56 -5.48 14.46
CA GLN A 70 -1.67 -5.91 13.37
C GLN A 70 -1.33 -4.72 12.48
N PRO A 71 -0.19 -4.77 11.76
CA PRO A 71 0.09 -3.79 10.73
C PRO A 71 -0.99 -3.79 9.65
N ILE A 72 -1.36 -2.61 9.17
CA ILE A 72 -2.40 -2.41 8.15
C ILE A 72 -1.88 -1.44 7.10
N ILE A 73 -2.22 -1.72 5.84
CA ILE A 73 -2.00 -0.83 4.71
C ILE A 73 -3.36 -0.34 4.21
N THR A 74 -3.47 0.96 3.98
CA THR A 74 -4.62 1.57 3.32
C THR A 74 -4.16 2.27 2.04
N ILE A 75 -4.76 1.91 0.91
CA ILE A 75 -4.49 2.50 -0.40
C ILE A 75 -5.59 3.50 -0.69
N LYS A 76 -5.22 4.74 -0.99
CA LYS A 76 -6.16 5.80 -1.33
C LYS A 76 -5.67 6.63 -2.51
N ILE A 77 -6.60 7.31 -3.15
CA ILE A 77 -6.31 8.33 -4.15
C ILE A 77 -6.55 9.69 -3.51
N ASP A 78 -5.51 10.52 -3.46
CA ASP A 78 -5.60 11.83 -2.86
C ASP A 78 -6.08 12.88 -3.85
N ASN A 79 -5.63 12.77 -5.09
CA ASN A 79 -5.88 13.77 -6.10
C ASN A 79 -5.98 13.15 -7.49
N GLY A 80 -6.85 13.73 -8.31
CA GLY A 80 -6.97 13.40 -9.72
C GLY A 80 -7.24 14.67 -10.50
N GLN A 81 -6.19 15.29 -11.02
CA GLN A 81 -6.28 16.51 -11.86
C GLN A 81 -6.42 16.15 -13.30
N GLN A 82 -7.38 16.79 -13.96
CA GLN A 82 -7.51 16.74 -15.42
C GLN A 82 -6.33 17.49 -16.07
N LEU A 83 -5.73 16.88 -17.07
CA LEU A 83 -4.64 17.52 -17.82
C LEU A 83 -5.22 18.62 -18.72
N THR A 84 -4.59 19.79 -18.70
CA THR A 84 -5.02 20.96 -19.48
C THR A 84 -4.85 20.75 -20.99
N GLU A 85 -3.90 19.91 -21.40
CA GLU A 85 -3.61 19.63 -22.81
C GLU A 85 -4.46 18.49 -23.38
N ASN A 86 -4.98 17.64 -22.50
CA ASN A 86 -5.82 16.52 -22.88
C ASN A 86 -6.84 16.21 -21.78
N ASP A 87 -8.08 16.66 -21.95
CA ASP A 87 -9.18 16.51 -21.00
C ASP A 87 -9.64 15.06 -20.78
N GLN A 88 -9.14 14.13 -21.57
CA GLN A 88 -9.40 12.69 -21.42
C GLN A 88 -8.50 12.01 -20.38
N PHE A 89 -7.43 12.64 -19.92
CA PHE A 89 -6.47 12.06 -18.98
C PHE A 89 -6.41 12.84 -17.67
N ARG A 90 -6.05 12.13 -16.62
CA ARG A 90 -5.89 12.70 -15.29
C ARG A 90 -4.54 12.32 -14.70
N ASN A 91 -3.88 13.27 -14.08
CA ASN A 91 -2.79 12.98 -13.15
C ASN A 91 -3.39 12.45 -11.85
N ILE A 92 -2.94 11.28 -11.41
CA ILE A 92 -3.43 10.65 -10.20
C ILE A 92 -2.27 10.44 -9.24
N THR A 93 -2.48 10.87 -8.00
CA THR A 93 -1.59 10.59 -6.88
C THR A 93 -2.22 9.51 -6.01
N ILE A 94 -1.47 8.44 -5.81
CA ILE A 94 -1.84 7.32 -4.95
C ILE A 94 -1.04 7.43 -3.68
N SER A 95 -1.72 7.38 -2.55
CA SER A 95 -1.11 7.35 -1.23
C SER A 95 -1.36 6.02 -0.56
N ILE A 96 -0.32 5.50 0.07
CA ILE A 96 -0.37 4.27 0.84
C ILE A 96 -0.01 4.59 2.28
N GLU A 97 -0.96 4.45 3.17
CA GLU A 97 -0.75 4.60 4.61
C GLU A 97 -0.35 3.25 5.20
N VAL A 98 0.71 3.27 5.99
CA VAL A 98 1.25 2.09 6.66
C VAL A 98 1.16 2.30 8.16
N PHE A 99 0.23 1.58 8.79
CA PHE A 99 0.01 1.62 10.23
C PHE A 99 0.71 0.45 10.89
N VAL A 100 1.57 0.72 11.87
CA VAL A 100 2.30 -0.33 12.59
C VAL A 100 2.24 -0.08 14.10
N PRO A 101 1.72 -1.05 14.89
CA PRO A 101 1.78 -1.00 16.34
C PRO A 101 3.23 -0.96 16.85
N PHE A 102 3.53 -0.12 17.84
CA PHE A 102 4.89 0.02 18.36
C PHE A 102 5.46 -1.26 18.96
N ASN A 103 4.63 -2.10 19.58
CA ASN A 103 5.07 -3.39 20.11
C ASN A 103 5.50 -4.40 19.04
N GLN A 104 5.32 -4.08 17.76
CA GLN A 104 5.69 -4.91 16.62
C GLN A 104 6.74 -4.25 15.71
N TRP A 105 7.32 -3.13 16.13
CA TRP A 105 8.26 -2.36 15.31
C TRP A 105 9.57 -3.09 15.05
N ILE A 106 10.14 -3.71 16.07
CA ILE A 106 11.44 -4.37 15.97
C ILE A 106 11.21 -5.79 15.47
N ILE A 107 11.86 -6.13 14.38
CA ILE A 107 11.91 -7.48 13.83
C ILE A 107 13.35 -7.98 13.83
N ASN A 108 13.53 -9.28 13.59
CA ASN A 108 14.85 -9.91 13.57
C ASN A 108 15.83 -9.17 12.64
N ASP A 109 17.12 -9.33 12.91
CA ASP A 109 18.22 -8.66 12.21
C ASP A 109 18.27 -7.14 12.43
N MET A 110 17.75 -6.66 13.55
CA MET A 110 17.71 -5.23 13.91
C MET A 110 17.00 -4.36 12.88
N ASN A 111 16.10 -4.94 12.09
CA ASN A 111 15.31 -4.23 11.13
C ASN A 111 14.05 -3.64 11.79
N LEU A 112 13.48 -2.61 11.18
CA LEU A 112 12.26 -1.98 11.63
C LEU A 112 11.11 -2.33 10.68
N ARG A 113 10.05 -2.92 11.22
CA ARG A 113 8.88 -3.37 10.45
C ARG A 113 8.27 -2.30 9.55
N PRO A 114 8.07 -1.04 9.99
CA PRO A 114 7.51 -0.02 9.09
C PRO A 114 8.34 0.17 7.82
N PHE A 115 9.66 0.26 7.95
CA PHE A 115 10.56 0.45 6.80
C PHE A 115 10.68 -0.80 5.93
N ALA A 116 10.62 -1.99 6.53
CA ALA A 116 10.55 -3.23 5.77
C ALA A 116 9.26 -3.27 4.91
N ILE A 117 8.12 -2.87 5.46
CA ILE A 117 6.85 -2.78 4.75
C ILE A 117 6.94 -1.76 3.61
N LEU A 118 7.45 -0.55 3.88
CA LEU A 118 7.63 0.49 2.85
C LEU A 118 8.53 0.02 1.71
N GLY A 119 9.61 -0.70 2.02
CA GLY A 119 10.51 -1.29 1.02
C GLY A 119 9.81 -2.32 0.14
N GLU A 120 9.05 -3.24 0.71
CA GLU A 120 8.30 -4.25 -0.06
C GLU A 120 7.18 -3.63 -0.92
N ILE A 121 6.54 -2.55 -0.46
CA ILE A 121 5.60 -1.78 -1.27
C ILE A 121 6.33 -1.15 -2.45
N GLN A 122 7.48 -0.51 -2.21
CA GLN A 122 8.30 0.11 -3.25
C GLN A 122 8.75 -0.90 -4.29
N ASP A 123 9.22 -2.07 -3.89
CA ASP A 123 9.63 -3.14 -4.80
C ASP A 123 8.46 -3.67 -5.64
N SER A 124 7.25 -3.64 -5.08
CA SER A 124 6.05 -4.09 -5.78
C SER A 124 5.50 -3.08 -6.79
N LEU A 125 5.66 -1.78 -6.53
CA LEU A 125 4.96 -0.72 -7.26
C LEU A 125 5.88 0.21 -8.04
N ASN A 126 7.05 0.59 -7.51
CA ASN A 126 7.88 1.62 -8.12
C ASN A 126 8.43 1.18 -9.48
N ASN A 127 8.32 2.07 -10.45
CA ASN A 127 8.71 1.82 -11.84
C ASN A 127 8.00 0.63 -12.51
N LYS A 128 6.90 0.15 -11.94
CA LYS A 128 6.10 -0.93 -12.53
C LYS A 128 4.95 -0.37 -13.34
N THR A 129 4.77 -0.94 -14.53
CA THR A 129 3.58 -0.67 -15.33
C THR A 129 2.44 -1.54 -14.83
N ILE A 130 1.32 -0.92 -14.55
CA ILE A 130 0.07 -1.59 -14.18
C ILE A 130 -0.91 -1.40 -15.31
N ASN A 131 -1.43 -2.50 -15.86
CA ASN A 131 -2.38 -2.46 -16.95
C ASN A 131 -3.59 -1.60 -16.58
N GLY A 132 -3.91 -0.64 -17.43
CA GLY A 132 -5.02 0.30 -17.20
C GLY A 132 -4.66 1.57 -16.43
N LEU A 133 -3.52 1.60 -15.73
CA LEU A 133 -3.07 2.76 -14.96
C LEU A 133 -1.90 3.50 -15.64
N GLY A 134 -0.96 2.76 -16.20
CA GLY A 134 0.32 3.31 -16.63
C GLY A 134 1.46 2.94 -15.69
N LYS A 135 2.54 3.69 -15.72
CA LYS A 135 3.72 3.46 -14.89
C LYS A 135 3.60 4.21 -13.57
N LEU A 136 3.75 3.50 -12.47
CA LEU A 136 3.83 4.11 -11.15
C LEU A 136 5.26 4.57 -10.86
N GLN A 137 5.42 5.80 -10.42
CA GLN A 137 6.68 6.36 -9.98
C GLN A 137 6.51 7.07 -8.64
N GLY A 138 7.43 6.83 -7.72
CA GLY A 138 7.40 7.43 -6.39
C GLY A 138 8.12 6.56 -5.38
N GLY A 139 7.51 6.45 -4.20
CA GLY A 139 8.08 5.75 -3.07
C GLY A 139 8.65 6.71 -2.03
N ASP A 140 8.51 8.01 -2.24
CA ASP A 140 8.75 9.00 -1.19
C ASP A 140 7.83 8.73 -0.01
N PHE A 141 8.36 8.85 1.18
CA PHE A 141 7.58 8.59 2.39
C PHE A 141 7.76 9.70 3.41
N GLU A 142 6.75 9.86 4.24
CA GLU A 142 6.77 10.79 5.37
C GLU A 142 6.04 10.18 6.57
N LEU A 143 6.41 10.65 7.76
CA LEU A 143 5.67 10.34 8.97
C LEU A 143 4.39 11.17 8.98
N GLU A 144 3.22 10.51 8.93
CA GLU A 144 1.94 11.19 8.94
C GLU A 144 1.49 11.53 10.36
N PHE A 145 1.51 10.53 11.25
CA PHE A 145 1.25 10.75 12.67
C PHE A 145 1.81 9.64 13.58
N LEU A 146 1.91 9.97 14.85
CA LEU A 146 2.24 9.05 15.93
C LEU A 146 1.18 9.16 17.03
N THR A 147 0.82 8.01 17.60
CA THR A 147 0.12 7.93 18.88
C THR A 147 1.01 7.21 19.89
N GLU A 148 0.54 6.97 21.11
CA GLU A 148 1.28 6.18 22.09
C GLU A 148 1.45 4.71 21.67
N GLU A 149 0.60 4.22 20.78
CA GLU A 149 0.53 2.80 20.41
C GLU A 149 0.88 2.50 18.97
N ILE A 150 0.71 3.45 18.05
CA ILE A 150 0.76 3.24 16.60
C ILE A 150 1.51 4.36 15.90
N SER A 151 2.30 3.99 14.90
CA SER A 151 2.82 4.91 13.88
C SER A 151 2.04 4.78 12.57
N CYS A 152 1.94 5.88 11.85
CA CYS A 152 1.49 5.91 10.47
C CYS A 152 2.51 6.61 9.58
N TYR A 153 3.03 5.88 8.59
CA TYR A 153 3.83 6.41 7.50
C TYR A 153 3.00 6.49 6.22
N LEU A 154 3.17 7.56 5.48
CA LEU A 154 2.57 7.77 4.16
C LEU A 154 3.62 7.57 3.09
N GLN A 155 3.32 6.77 2.08
CA GLN A 155 4.14 6.60 0.88
C GLN A 155 3.34 7.01 -0.35
N THR A 156 3.95 7.79 -1.24
CA THR A 156 3.25 8.43 -2.34
C THR A 156 3.77 7.96 -3.70
N TYR A 157 2.86 7.71 -4.62
CA TYR A 157 3.13 7.34 -6.01
C TYR A 157 2.32 8.19 -6.97
N ASN A 158 2.93 8.57 -8.07
CA ASN A 158 2.26 9.24 -9.18
C ASN A 158 2.16 8.30 -10.37
N ILE A 159 1.08 8.44 -11.11
CA ILE A 159 0.92 7.75 -12.37
C ILE A 159 1.55 8.62 -13.45
N VAL A 160 2.53 8.05 -14.13
CA VAL A 160 3.15 8.68 -15.30
C VAL A 160 2.56 8.04 -16.55
N THR A 161 1.84 8.85 -17.30
CA THR A 161 1.38 8.48 -18.64
C THR A 161 2.44 8.91 -19.65
N TYR A 162 2.90 7.96 -20.43
CA TYR A 162 3.69 8.28 -21.63
C TYR A 162 2.74 8.32 -22.81
N ASP A 163 2.79 9.42 -23.55
CA ASP A 163 2.18 9.53 -24.86
C ASP A 163 2.88 8.62 -25.88
#